data_cad36ada290e4c21165871c4daaad2d0
#
_entry.id   cad36ada290e4c21165871c4daaad2d0
#
_cell.length_a   1.000
_cell.length_b   1.000
_cell.length_c   1.000
_cell.angle_alpha   90.00
_cell.angle_beta   90.00
_cell.angle_gamma   90.00
#
_symmetry.space_group_name_H-M   'P 1'
#
loop_
_entity.id
_entity.type
_entity.pdbx_description
1 polymer ?
#
loop_
_entity_poly.entity_id
_entity_poly.type
_entity_poly.pdbx_seq_one_letter_code
_entity_poly.pdbx_strand_id
1 'polypeptide(L)'
;MIMRVKAETEGKTKDVGLLDVTPENFIVPKGEESFYHCRIEVVKFNQETGERISRPRMQVFGKKFFETFGLHNLRKMGYKVDIMHDPNVWEAANKEKIEASKRAKAEAAAKAAAEAKAAEREQMKAEIIAELTAAGVIPAEPKKAGRKPKAEKTAEAEEAAG
;
A
#
# COMPACT_ATOMS: atom_id res chain seq x y z
N MET A 1 -3.62 30.07 -10.27
CA MET A 1 -3.32 28.67 -10.59
C MET A 1 -4.59 27.87 -10.34
N ILE A 2 -5.22 27.33 -11.37
CA ILE A 2 -6.45 26.51 -11.24
C ILE A 2 -5.97 25.12 -10.80
N MET A 3 -6.36 24.67 -9.61
CA MET A 3 -6.07 23.29 -9.18
C MET A 3 -6.86 22.34 -10.08
N ARG A 4 -6.15 21.38 -10.66
CA ARG A 4 -6.74 20.29 -11.45
C ARG A 4 -6.71 19.00 -10.64
N VAL A 5 -7.75 18.21 -10.75
CA VAL A 5 -7.86 16.90 -10.13
C VAL A 5 -8.27 15.87 -11.17
N LYS A 6 -7.95 14.61 -10.92
CA LYS A 6 -8.34 13.52 -11.80
C LYS A 6 -9.82 13.19 -11.59
N ALA A 7 -10.55 13.12 -12.69
CA ALA A 7 -11.94 12.71 -12.70
C ALA A 7 -12.22 11.79 -13.87
N GLU A 8 -13.22 10.93 -13.72
CA GLU A 8 -13.72 10.09 -14.80
C GLU A 8 -14.76 10.87 -15.60
N THR A 9 -14.50 11.03 -16.89
CA THR A 9 -15.41 11.72 -17.80
C THR A 9 -15.52 10.88 -19.06
N GLU A 10 -16.72 10.44 -19.41
CA GLU A 10 -16.98 9.60 -20.61
C GLU A 10 -16.10 8.33 -20.65
N GLY A 11 -15.90 7.65 -19.48
CA GLY A 11 -15.09 6.44 -19.39
C GLY A 11 -13.58 6.66 -19.52
N LYS A 12 -13.10 7.92 -19.48
CA LYS A 12 -11.68 8.28 -19.54
C LYS A 12 -11.28 9.12 -18.35
N THR A 13 -10.09 8.85 -17.81
CA THR A 13 -9.49 9.68 -16.77
C THR A 13 -8.95 10.96 -17.39
N LYS A 14 -9.47 12.10 -16.95
CA LYS A 14 -9.00 13.43 -17.40
C LYS A 14 -8.69 14.32 -16.21
N ASP A 15 -7.78 15.25 -16.39
CA ASP A 15 -7.54 16.33 -15.42
C ASP A 15 -8.57 17.43 -15.66
N VAL A 16 -9.46 17.62 -14.70
CA VAL A 16 -10.57 18.59 -14.78
C VAL A 16 -10.39 19.70 -13.74
N GLY A 17 -11.09 20.79 -13.98
CA GLY A 17 -11.16 21.88 -12.99
C GLY A 17 -11.88 21.43 -11.72
N LEU A 18 -11.50 22.02 -10.60
CA LEU A 18 -12.05 21.63 -9.28
C LEU A 18 -13.56 21.87 -9.14
N LEU A 19 -14.12 22.80 -9.93
CA LEU A 19 -15.55 23.10 -9.95
C LEU A 19 -16.37 22.04 -10.70
N ASP A 20 -15.72 21.34 -11.65
CA ASP A 20 -16.37 20.35 -12.52
C ASP A 20 -16.34 18.94 -11.93
N VAL A 21 -15.75 18.81 -10.73
CA VAL A 21 -15.65 17.54 -10.02
C VAL A 21 -16.86 17.33 -9.13
N THR A 22 -17.45 16.14 -9.22
CA THR A 22 -18.54 15.66 -8.38
C THR A 22 -18.10 14.42 -7.59
N PRO A 23 -18.78 14.03 -6.52
CA PRO A 23 -18.46 12.79 -5.80
C PRO A 23 -18.51 11.54 -6.67
N GLU A 24 -19.29 11.57 -7.74
CA GLU A 24 -19.49 10.43 -8.65
C GLU A 24 -18.34 10.26 -9.65
N ASN A 25 -17.73 11.37 -10.08
CA ASN A 25 -16.65 11.35 -11.07
C ASN A 25 -15.25 11.52 -10.46
N PHE A 26 -15.14 11.78 -9.16
CA PHE A 26 -13.85 11.97 -8.49
C PHE A 26 -13.06 10.67 -8.41
N ILE A 27 -11.83 10.68 -8.88
CA ILE A 27 -10.92 9.54 -8.77
C ILE A 27 -10.01 9.75 -7.57
N VAL A 28 -10.14 8.87 -6.59
CA VAL A 28 -9.29 8.89 -5.40
C VAL A 28 -7.87 8.48 -5.77
N PRO A 29 -6.84 9.22 -5.34
CA PRO A 29 -5.46 8.82 -5.53
C PRO A 29 -5.17 7.49 -4.84
N LYS A 30 -4.38 6.64 -5.50
CA LYS A 30 -4.03 5.32 -4.97
C LYS A 30 -3.28 5.44 -3.63
N GLY A 31 -3.77 4.76 -2.62
CA GLY A 31 -3.23 4.79 -1.26
C GLY A 31 -3.87 5.83 -0.35
N GLU A 32 -4.78 6.66 -0.88
CA GLU A 32 -5.50 7.67 -0.11
C GLU A 32 -6.97 7.30 0.13
N GLU A 33 -7.37 6.07 -0.17
CA GLU A 33 -8.76 5.60 -0.09
C GLU A 33 -9.31 5.60 1.35
N SER A 34 -8.42 5.58 2.36
CA SER A 34 -8.79 5.63 3.78
C SER A 34 -8.97 7.04 4.35
N PHE A 35 -8.84 8.08 3.50
CA PHE A 35 -8.97 9.47 3.89
C PHE A 35 -10.21 10.10 3.28
N TYR A 36 -10.77 11.11 3.98
CA TYR A 36 -11.79 11.97 3.40
C TYR A 36 -11.17 12.94 2.41
N HIS A 37 -11.70 13.00 1.21
CA HIS A 37 -11.37 14.03 0.23
C HIS A 37 -12.52 15.01 0.15
N CYS A 38 -12.27 16.25 0.49
CA CYS A 38 -13.29 17.28 0.55
C CYS A 38 -12.93 18.47 -0.33
N ARG A 39 -13.92 18.93 -1.09
CA ARG A 39 -13.84 20.23 -1.72
C ARG A 39 -14.31 21.29 -0.72
N ILE A 40 -13.41 22.17 -0.36
CA ILE A 40 -13.70 23.27 0.56
C ILE A 40 -13.77 24.56 -0.22
N GLU A 41 -14.88 25.26 -0.08
CA GLU A 41 -15.10 26.54 -0.69
C GLU A 41 -15.05 27.62 0.36
N VAL A 42 -14.11 28.57 0.20
CA VAL A 42 -14.04 29.76 1.03
C VAL A 42 -14.82 30.85 0.34
N VAL A 43 -15.95 31.24 0.92
CA VAL A 43 -16.72 32.37 0.42
C VAL A 43 -16.17 33.65 1.02
N LYS A 44 -15.59 34.49 0.19
CA LYS A 44 -15.19 35.84 0.53
C LYS A 44 -15.97 36.83 -0.33
N PHE A 45 -16.27 37.95 0.21
CA PHE A 45 -16.84 39.04 -0.56
C PHE A 45 -15.76 40.09 -0.78
N ASN A 46 -15.69 40.63 -1.99
CA ASN A 46 -14.89 41.83 -2.24
C ASN A 46 -15.55 42.99 -1.51
N GLN A 47 -14.83 43.64 -0.63
CA GLN A 47 -15.37 44.77 0.17
C GLN A 47 -15.73 45.96 -0.67
N GLU A 48 -15.07 46.15 -1.82
CA GLU A 48 -15.27 47.32 -2.71
C GLU A 48 -16.42 47.08 -3.70
N THR A 49 -16.52 45.90 -4.27
CA THR A 49 -17.52 45.57 -5.31
C THR A 49 -18.73 44.81 -4.82
N GLY A 50 -18.66 44.25 -3.60
CA GLY A 50 -19.71 43.34 -3.07
C GLY A 50 -19.75 41.99 -3.77
N GLU A 51 -18.86 41.77 -4.74
CA GLU A 51 -18.85 40.48 -5.48
C GLU A 51 -18.38 39.33 -4.62
N ARG A 52 -19.07 38.19 -4.79
CA ARG A 52 -18.68 36.94 -4.15
C ARG A 52 -17.46 36.34 -4.82
N ILE A 53 -16.35 36.29 -4.10
CA ILE A 53 -15.14 35.58 -4.52
C ILE A 53 -15.12 34.22 -3.87
N SER A 54 -15.23 33.18 -4.68
CA SER A 54 -15.15 31.79 -4.22
C SER A 54 -13.86 31.17 -4.75
N ARG A 55 -13.10 30.53 -3.85
CA ARG A 55 -11.88 29.80 -4.20
C ARG A 55 -11.97 28.37 -3.66
N PRO A 56 -12.50 27.44 -4.46
CA PRO A 56 -12.54 26.05 -4.08
C PRO A 56 -11.13 25.46 -4.03
N ARG A 57 -10.89 24.62 -3.06
CA ARG A 57 -9.66 23.83 -2.94
C ARG A 57 -9.98 22.41 -2.48
N MET A 58 -9.21 21.45 -2.96
CA MET A 58 -9.25 20.10 -2.40
C MET A 58 -8.42 20.03 -1.13
N GLN A 59 -8.94 19.31 -0.14
CA GLN A 59 -8.24 19.02 1.09
C GLN A 59 -8.54 17.59 1.55
N VAL A 60 -7.48 16.92 2.04
CA VAL A 60 -7.54 15.55 2.53
C VAL A 60 -7.52 15.57 4.03
N PHE A 61 -8.38 14.78 4.66
CA PHE A 61 -8.49 14.70 6.12
C PHE A 61 -8.43 13.25 6.58
N GLY A 62 -7.74 13.02 7.69
CA GLY A 62 -7.80 11.74 8.38
C GLY A 62 -9.20 11.47 8.92
N LYS A 63 -9.67 10.22 8.78
CA LYS A 63 -11.01 9.78 9.16
C LYS A 63 -11.40 10.22 10.58
N LYS A 64 -10.61 9.83 11.58
CA LYS A 64 -10.89 10.15 12.99
C LYS A 64 -11.00 11.66 13.27
N PHE A 65 -10.09 12.45 12.68
CA PHE A 65 -10.11 13.90 12.86
C PHE A 65 -11.34 14.53 12.22
N PHE A 66 -11.67 14.12 10.99
CA PHE A 66 -12.78 14.70 10.24
C PHE A 66 -14.12 14.40 10.89
N GLU A 67 -14.33 13.18 11.34
CA GLU A 67 -15.59 12.76 12.01
C GLU A 67 -15.78 13.44 13.36
N THR A 68 -14.70 13.63 14.14
CA THR A 68 -14.81 14.19 15.49
C THR A 68 -14.91 15.72 15.49
N PHE A 69 -14.06 16.39 14.71
CA PHE A 69 -13.91 17.84 14.77
C PHE A 69 -13.99 18.55 13.42
N GLY A 70 -13.54 17.90 12.35
CA GLY A 70 -13.25 18.57 11.09
C GLY A 70 -14.47 19.19 10.44
N LEU A 71 -15.49 18.39 10.16
CA LEU A 71 -16.67 18.86 9.43
C LEU A 71 -17.44 19.95 10.19
N HIS A 72 -17.64 19.75 11.50
CA HIS A 72 -18.34 20.71 12.34
C HIS A 72 -17.61 22.07 12.41
N ASN A 73 -16.31 22.02 12.66
CA ASN A 73 -15.50 23.23 12.78
C ASN A 73 -15.39 23.98 11.46
N LEU A 74 -15.20 23.28 10.35
CA LEU A 74 -15.15 23.91 9.03
C LEU A 74 -16.46 24.63 8.70
N ARG A 75 -17.61 23.99 8.96
CA ARG A 75 -18.93 24.62 8.77
C ARG A 75 -19.15 25.80 9.70
N LYS A 76 -18.74 25.70 10.98
CA LYS A 76 -18.81 26.79 11.95
C LYS A 76 -17.97 28.01 11.53
N MET A 77 -16.84 27.77 10.85
CA MET A 77 -15.99 28.81 10.30
C MET A 77 -16.51 29.40 8.97
N GLY A 78 -17.69 28.99 8.52
CA GLY A 78 -18.32 29.51 7.30
C GLY A 78 -17.82 28.86 6.01
N TYR A 79 -17.10 27.75 6.08
CA TYR A 79 -16.69 27.02 4.89
C TYR A 79 -17.85 26.16 4.35
N LYS A 80 -18.03 26.20 3.03
CA LYS A 80 -18.82 25.18 2.34
C LYS A 80 -17.93 23.96 2.14
N VAL A 81 -18.39 22.80 2.60
CA VAL A 81 -17.64 21.54 2.54
C VAL A 81 -18.47 20.52 1.77
N ASP A 82 -17.98 20.12 0.62
CA ASP A 82 -18.55 19.06 -0.20
C ASP A 82 -17.63 17.83 -0.10
N ILE A 83 -18.16 16.70 0.35
CA ILE A 83 -17.40 15.45 0.48
C ILE A 83 -17.35 14.78 -0.89
N MET A 84 -16.16 14.68 -1.46
CA MET A 84 -15.92 14.04 -2.74
C MET A 84 -15.66 12.53 -2.60
N HIS A 85 -15.03 12.12 -1.50
CA HIS A 85 -14.82 10.72 -1.14
C HIS A 85 -15.02 10.52 0.35
N ASP A 86 -15.86 9.53 0.67
CA ASP A 86 -16.10 9.07 2.04
C ASP A 86 -15.45 7.69 2.24
N PRO A 87 -14.42 7.58 3.09
CA PRO A 87 -13.74 6.32 3.34
C PRO A 87 -14.66 5.27 3.96
N ASN A 88 -15.73 5.64 4.69
CA ASN A 88 -16.67 4.69 5.28
C ASN A 88 -17.48 3.97 4.20
N VAL A 89 -17.93 4.71 3.19
CA VAL A 89 -18.67 4.14 2.05
C VAL A 89 -17.75 3.21 1.25
N TRP A 90 -16.52 3.65 1.01
CA TRP A 90 -15.53 2.85 0.30
C TRP A 90 -15.13 1.58 1.07
N GLU A 91 -14.87 1.69 2.38
CA GLU A 91 -14.57 0.54 3.25
C GLU A 91 -15.72 -0.46 3.26
N ALA A 92 -16.96 0.00 3.35
CA ALA A 92 -18.14 -0.88 3.30
C ALA A 92 -18.25 -1.64 1.97
N ALA A 93 -18.05 -0.93 0.85
CA ALA A 93 -18.08 -1.53 -0.48
C ALA A 93 -16.93 -2.50 -0.77
N ASN A 94 -15.77 -2.30 -0.13
CA ASN A 94 -14.57 -3.11 -0.35
C ASN A 94 -14.19 -3.99 0.86
N LYS A 95 -15.10 -4.21 1.80
CA LYS A 95 -14.85 -4.92 3.05
C LYS A 95 -14.15 -6.28 2.84
N GLU A 96 -14.65 -7.10 1.94
CA GLU A 96 -14.09 -8.41 1.66
C GLU A 96 -12.65 -8.34 1.13
N LYS A 97 -12.38 -7.38 0.22
CA LYS A 97 -11.04 -7.16 -0.33
C LYS A 97 -10.05 -6.69 0.74
N ILE A 98 -10.51 -5.81 1.62
CA ILE A 98 -9.71 -5.29 2.73
C ILE A 98 -9.39 -6.40 3.73
N GLU A 99 -10.37 -7.23 4.08
CA GLU A 99 -10.17 -8.38 4.97
C GLU A 99 -9.22 -9.41 4.35
N ALA A 100 -9.39 -9.74 3.08
CA ALA A 100 -8.50 -10.64 2.36
C ALA A 100 -7.05 -10.11 2.34
N SER A 101 -6.87 -8.83 2.07
CA SER A 101 -5.55 -8.17 2.10
C SER A 101 -4.92 -8.19 3.50
N LYS A 102 -5.72 -7.94 4.55
CA LYS A 102 -5.24 -8.01 5.94
C LYS A 102 -4.80 -9.42 6.32
N ARG A 103 -5.58 -10.44 5.93
CA ARG A 103 -5.23 -11.86 6.17
C ARG A 103 -3.95 -12.24 5.45
N ALA A 104 -3.82 -11.90 4.16
CA ALA A 104 -2.60 -12.17 3.39
C ALA A 104 -1.36 -11.50 3.99
N LYS A 105 -1.47 -10.24 4.45
CA LYS A 105 -0.38 -9.54 5.13
C LYS A 105 -0.01 -10.18 6.46
N ALA A 106 -1.00 -10.60 7.25
CA ALA A 106 -0.75 -11.26 8.53
C ALA A 106 -0.07 -12.63 8.34
N GLU A 107 -0.50 -13.40 7.34
CA GLU A 107 0.11 -14.69 6.98
C GLU A 107 1.55 -14.51 6.48
N ALA A 108 1.80 -13.54 5.60
CA ALA A 108 3.15 -13.23 5.13
C ALA A 108 4.07 -12.79 6.28
N ALA A 109 3.57 -11.97 7.21
CA ALA A 109 4.33 -11.56 8.39
C ALA A 109 4.61 -12.72 9.33
N ALA A 110 3.64 -13.62 9.54
CA ALA A 110 3.82 -14.83 10.37
C ALA A 110 4.86 -15.78 9.74
N LYS A 111 4.82 -15.96 8.41
CA LYS A 111 5.80 -16.77 7.68
C LYS A 111 7.20 -16.18 7.79
N ALA A 112 7.35 -14.88 7.55
CA ALA A 112 8.63 -14.21 7.69
C ALA A 112 9.20 -14.32 9.12
N ALA A 113 8.35 -14.17 10.14
CA ALA A 113 8.76 -14.34 11.54
C ALA A 113 9.16 -15.79 11.87
N ALA A 114 8.50 -16.78 11.29
CA ALA A 114 8.86 -18.20 11.46
C ALA A 114 10.21 -18.52 10.78
N GLU A 115 10.43 -18.01 9.57
CA GLU A 115 11.69 -18.16 8.85
C GLU A 115 12.86 -17.48 9.59
N ALA A 116 12.66 -16.28 10.12
CA ALA A 116 13.65 -15.59 10.92
C ALA A 116 14.03 -16.39 12.18
N LYS A 117 13.04 -16.93 12.92
CA LYS A 117 13.29 -17.78 14.09
C LYS A 117 13.97 -19.10 13.73
N ALA A 118 13.67 -19.67 12.56
CA ALA A 118 14.36 -20.89 12.10
C ALA A 118 15.82 -20.61 11.78
N ALA A 119 16.12 -19.51 11.09
CA ALA A 119 17.47 -19.08 10.78
C ALA A 119 18.28 -18.80 12.06
N GLU A 120 17.69 -18.12 13.04
CA GLU A 120 18.32 -17.85 14.35
C GLU A 120 18.66 -19.15 15.10
N ARG A 121 17.75 -20.14 15.08
CA ARG A 121 18.02 -21.46 15.66
C ARG A 121 19.13 -22.21 14.95
N GLU A 122 19.21 -22.12 13.64
CA GLU A 122 20.31 -22.75 12.87
C GLU A 122 21.65 -22.07 13.17
N GLN A 123 21.67 -20.76 13.26
CA GLN A 123 22.89 -20.01 13.66
C GLN A 123 23.35 -20.41 15.06
N MET A 124 22.43 -20.46 16.03
CA MET A 124 22.75 -20.88 17.40
C MET A 124 23.30 -22.32 17.46
N LYS A 125 22.69 -23.24 16.68
CA LYS A 125 23.21 -24.61 16.57
C LYS A 125 24.60 -24.67 15.98
N ALA A 126 24.86 -23.90 14.92
CA ALA A 126 26.17 -23.83 14.28
C ALA A 126 27.23 -23.27 15.23
N GLU A 127 26.89 -22.28 16.03
CA GLU A 127 27.76 -21.68 17.04
C GLU A 127 28.11 -22.67 18.15
N ILE A 128 27.11 -23.39 18.70
CA ILE A 128 27.32 -24.43 19.70
C ILE A 128 28.20 -25.57 19.14
N ILE A 129 27.98 -26.01 17.90
CA ILE A 129 28.82 -27.04 17.27
C ILE A 129 30.25 -26.53 17.11
N ALA A 130 30.46 -25.28 16.71
CA ALA A 130 31.77 -24.67 16.58
C ALA A 130 32.50 -24.62 17.95
N GLU A 131 31.82 -24.20 19.01
CA GLU A 131 32.37 -24.18 20.38
C GLU A 131 32.74 -25.60 20.86
N LEU A 132 31.86 -26.57 20.69
CA LEU A 132 32.13 -27.97 21.10
C LEU A 132 33.29 -28.59 20.30
N THR A 133 33.43 -28.23 19.04
CA THR A 133 34.55 -28.67 18.21
C THR A 133 35.87 -28.00 18.67
N ALA A 134 35.83 -26.72 19.03
CA ALA A 134 36.99 -26.00 19.54
C ALA A 134 37.41 -26.51 20.95
N ALA A 135 36.45 -26.93 21.77
CA ALA A 135 36.69 -27.53 23.08
C ALA A 135 37.17 -29.01 23.03
N GLY A 136 37.29 -29.61 21.80
CA GLY A 136 37.76 -30.98 21.62
C GLY A 136 36.79 -32.07 22.06
N VAL A 137 35.51 -31.69 22.30
CA VAL A 137 34.44 -32.63 22.74
C VAL A 137 33.86 -33.40 21.57
N ILE A 138 33.85 -32.80 20.36
CA ILE A 138 33.39 -33.42 19.12
C ILE A 138 34.59 -33.47 18.15
N PRO A 139 34.95 -34.67 17.62
CA PRO A 139 36.01 -34.75 16.61
C PRO A 139 35.57 -33.99 15.36
N ALA A 140 36.46 -33.14 14.83
CA ALA A 140 36.23 -32.45 13.56
C ALA A 140 35.95 -33.46 12.46
N GLU A 141 34.79 -33.35 11.79
CA GLU A 141 34.50 -34.24 10.65
C GLU A 141 35.61 -34.18 9.63
N PRO A 142 36.12 -35.36 9.16
CA PRO A 142 37.17 -35.38 8.12
C PRO A 142 36.59 -34.76 6.87
N LYS A 143 37.27 -33.71 6.35
CA LYS A 143 36.94 -33.07 5.07
C LYS A 143 36.84 -34.17 4.02
N LYS A 144 35.63 -34.47 3.55
CA LYS A 144 35.40 -35.37 2.40
C LYS A 144 36.17 -34.80 1.19
N ALA A 145 37.29 -35.45 0.87
CA ALA A 145 38.05 -35.17 -0.32
C ALA A 145 37.13 -35.26 -1.53
N GLY A 146 37.07 -34.16 -2.29
CA GLY A 146 36.18 -34.03 -3.43
C GLY A 146 36.35 -35.15 -4.45
N ARG A 147 35.35 -36.00 -4.56
CA ARG A 147 35.21 -36.93 -5.65
C ARG A 147 34.75 -36.14 -6.88
N LYS A 148 35.62 -35.93 -7.84
CA LYS A 148 35.29 -35.37 -9.17
C LYS A 148 34.17 -36.19 -9.80
N PRO A 149 33.11 -35.57 -10.34
CA PRO A 149 32.11 -36.32 -11.10
C PRO A 149 32.76 -36.83 -12.39
N LYS A 150 32.66 -38.13 -12.57
CA LYS A 150 33.07 -38.85 -13.78
C LYS A 150 32.07 -38.48 -14.88
N ALA A 151 32.57 -37.86 -15.93
CA ALA A 151 31.80 -37.57 -17.12
C ALA A 151 31.26 -38.85 -17.74
N GLU A 152 29.95 -39.00 -17.77
CA GLU A 152 29.27 -40.08 -18.48
C GLU A 152 29.02 -39.61 -19.91
N LYS A 153 29.70 -40.29 -20.85
CA LYS A 153 29.54 -40.16 -22.29
C LYS A 153 28.11 -40.62 -22.65
N THR A 154 27.31 -39.74 -23.16
CA THR A 154 26.12 -40.11 -23.90
C THR A 154 26.52 -40.56 -25.29
N ALA A 155 26.25 -41.81 -25.57
CA ALA A 155 26.29 -42.36 -26.93
C ALA A 155 25.02 -41.96 -27.67
N GLU A 156 25.21 -41.43 -28.88
CA GLU A 156 24.19 -41.31 -29.92
C GLU A 156 23.64 -42.69 -30.30
N ALA A 157 22.35 -42.76 -30.52
CA ALA A 157 21.77 -43.75 -31.42
C ALA A 157 20.59 -43.06 -32.16
N GLU A 158 20.83 -42.83 -33.44
CA GLU A 158 19.90 -42.68 -34.54
C GLU A 158 18.87 -43.81 -34.59
N GLU A 159 17.69 -43.48 -35.06
CA GLU A 159 16.92 -44.11 -36.17
C GLU A 159 15.51 -43.50 -36.12
N ALA A 160 15.06 -42.76 -37.07
CA ALA A 160 14.61 -43.05 -38.43
C ALA A 160 13.30 -43.84 -38.46
N ALA A 161 12.33 -43.23 -39.17
CA ALA A 161 11.22 -43.82 -39.95
C ALA A 161 9.93 -44.18 -39.20
N GLY A 162 8.85 -43.55 -39.72
CA GLY A 162 7.46 -43.96 -39.60
C GLY A 162 6.49 -42.80 -39.80
#